data_eb3940b3ec5f83502c8359c77d52adba
#
_entry.id   eb3940b3ec5f83502c8359c77d52adba
#
_cell.length_a   1.000
_cell.length_b   1.000
_cell.length_c   1.000
_cell.angle_alpha   90.00
_cell.angle_beta   90.00
_cell.angle_gamma   90.00
#
_symmetry.space_group_name_H-M   'P 1'
#
loop_
_entity.id
_entity.type
_entity.pdbx_description
1 polymer ?
#
loop_
_entity_poly.entity_id
_entity_poly.type
_entity_poly.pdbx_seq_one_letter_code
_entity_poly.pdbx_strand_id
1 'polypeptide(L)'
;MKGDFPAFELYVNDEKRNLYVHYPDWTSVIMTDKDKLSFDFNNRMYLSYVDDTDPSKYFKVNLLDGSVTFDVDLSKSGCGCLTSLYAVLMPAVGNNDDPFMYCDGSKVGGHFCPEFDLMQANKHAFRSNAHSCNAANPAGRFE
;
A
#
# COMPACT_ATOMS: atom_id res chain seq x y z
N MET A 1 -11.18 11.91 9.99
CA MET A 1 -11.83 11.07 11.03
C MET A 1 -10.72 10.48 11.89
N LYS A 2 -10.75 10.75 13.17
CA LYS A 2 -9.87 10.06 14.12
C LYS A 2 -10.42 8.65 14.29
N GLY A 3 -9.63 7.64 13.93
CA GLY A 3 -10.03 6.25 13.98
C GLY A 3 -9.09 5.47 14.90
N ASP A 4 -9.58 4.41 15.51
CA ASP A 4 -8.75 3.46 16.25
C ASP A 4 -8.05 2.52 15.24
N PHE A 5 -7.16 3.08 14.41
CA PHE A 5 -6.41 2.28 13.47
C PHE A 5 -5.37 1.42 14.20
N PRO A 6 -5.21 0.15 13.82
CA PRO A 6 -4.24 -0.72 14.46
C PRO A 6 -2.82 -0.21 14.23
N ALA A 7 -1.98 -0.29 15.26
CA ALA A 7 -0.58 0.06 15.18
C ALA A 7 0.27 -1.12 14.69
N PHE A 8 1.33 -0.81 13.98
CA PHE A 8 2.28 -1.76 13.43
C PHE A 8 3.71 -1.24 13.60
N GLU A 9 4.62 -2.11 14.04
CA GLU A 9 6.04 -1.78 14.26
C GLU A 9 6.88 -2.16 13.05
N LEU A 10 7.76 -1.26 12.61
CA LEU A 10 8.77 -1.55 11.60
C LEU A 10 10.07 -0.81 11.91
N TYR A 11 11.14 -1.19 11.23
CA TYR A 11 12.44 -0.52 11.35
C TYR A 11 12.70 0.32 10.10
N VAL A 12 13.14 1.57 10.33
CA VAL A 12 13.59 2.49 9.29
C VAL A 12 14.99 2.95 9.65
N ASN A 13 16.01 2.58 8.87
CA ASN A 13 17.42 2.87 9.16
C ASN A 13 17.82 2.43 10.56
N ASP A 14 17.48 1.19 10.93
CA ASP A 14 17.71 0.58 12.24
C ASP A 14 16.97 1.23 13.42
N GLU A 15 16.16 2.25 13.19
CA GLU A 15 15.29 2.86 14.20
C GLU A 15 13.89 2.25 14.16
N LYS A 16 13.40 1.82 15.31
CA LYS A 16 12.03 1.33 15.46
C LYS A 16 11.03 2.46 15.30
N ARG A 17 10.01 2.23 14.48
CA ARG A 17 8.91 3.15 14.23
C ARG A 17 7.57 2.43 14.43
N ASN A 18 6.63 3.14 15.05
CA ASN A 18 5.24 2.72 15.11
C ASN A 18 4.46 3.48 14.05
N LEU A 19 3.80 2.75 13.18
CA LEU A 19 2.91 3.28 12.17
C LEU A 19 1.49 2.77 12.41
N TYR A 20 0.51 3.50 11.90
CA TYR A 20 -0.89 3.09 11.90
C TYR A 20 -1.26 2.52 10.54
N VAL A 21 -2.10 1.49 10.54
CA VAL A 21 -2.58 0.82 9.33
C VAL A 21 -3.95 1.38 8.99
N HIS A 22 -3.99 2.33 8.07
CA HIS A 22 -5.25 2.91 7.58
C HIS A 22 -5.87 2.03 6.50
N TYR A 23 -7.18 1.92 6.50
CA TYR A 23 -7.94 1.19 5.49
C TYR A 23 -9.31 1.86 5.25
N PRO A 24 -9.78 1.91 3.98
CA PRO A 24 -11.01 2.62 3.64
C PRO A 24 -12.28 1.87 4.04
N ASP A 25 -12.22 0.56 4.20
CA ASP A 25 -13.37 -0.28 4.56
C ASP A 25 -13.28 -0.73 6.01
N TRP A 26 -14.17 -0.22 6.85
CA TRP A 26 -14.26 -0.54 8.27
C TRP A 26 -14.77 -1.97 8.55
N THR A 27 -15.21 -2.70 7.54
CA THR A 27 -15.64 -4.10 7.66
C THR A 27 -14.50 -5.09 7.50
N SER A 28 -13.34 -4.62 7.09
CA SER A 28 -12.17 -5.45 6.83
C SER A 28 -11.54 -5.94 8.12
N VAL A 29 -11.21 -7.23 8.17
CA VAL A 29 -10.46 -7.81 9.28
C VAL A 29 -8.98 -7.59 9.06
N ILE A 30 -8.42 -6.65 9.83
CA ILE A 30 -6.99 -6.38 9.87
C ILE A 30 -6.53 -6.60 11.30
N MET A 31 -5.55 -7.45 11.49
CA MET A 31 -4.95 -7.73 12.78
C MET A 31 -3.47 -7.36 12.77
N THR A 32 -3.05 -6.69 13.82
CA THR A 32 -1.63 -6.43 14.07
C THR A 32 -1.18 -7.12 15.34
N ASP A 33 0.02 -7.68 15.29
CA ASP A 33 0.72 -8.18 16.45
C ASP A 33 2.17 -7.69 16.36
N LYS A 34 2.43 -6.56 17.00
CA LYS A 34 3.73 -5.86 16.93
C LYS A 34 4.16 -5.58 15.50
N ASP A 35 5.08 -6.39 14.97
CA ASP A 35 5.69 -6.32 13.63
C ASP A 35 5.00 -7.21 12.59
N LYS A 36 3.86 -7.81 12.94
CA LYS A 36 3.07 -8.67 12.06
C LYS A 36 1.75 -8.03 11.69
N LEU A 37 1.46 -7.98 10.41
CA LEU A 37 0.21 -7.53 9.82
C LEU A 37 -0.48 -8.70 9.12
N SER A 38 -1.71 -9.01 9.54
CA SER A 38 -2.55 -10.04 8.92
C SER A 38 -3.85 -9.43 8.44
N PHE A 39 -4.31 -9.82 7.25
CA PHE A 39 -5.52 -9.28 6.65
C PHE A 39 -6.21 -10.30 5.75
N ASP A 40 -7.51 -10.14 5.60
CA ASP A 40 -8.32 -10.97 4.73
C ASP A 40 -8.33 -10.46 3.27
N PHE A 41 -9.02 -11.20 2.40
CA PHE A 41 -9.20 -10.88 0.99
C PHE A 41 -9.91 -9.54 0.78
N ASN A 42 -9.58 -8.87 -0.33
CA ASN A 42 -10.17 -7.61 -0.78
C ASN A 42 -9.95 -6.44 0.18
N ASN A 43 -8.77 -6.35 0.77
CA ASN A 43 -8.34 -5.24 1.61
C ASN A 43 -7.31 -4.38 0.90
N ARG A 44 -7.42 -3.06 1.11
CA ARG A 44 -6.40 -2.07 0.76
C ARG A 44 -6.01 -1.31 2.01
N MET A 45 -4.71 -1.14 2.22
CA MET A 45 -4.18 -0.53 3.43
C MET A 45 -3.08 0.47 3.09
N TYR A 46 -2.92 1.44 3.97
CA TYR A 46 -1.87 2.45 3.91
C TYR A 46 -1.15 2.51 5.25
N LEU A 47 0.14 2.75 5.24
CA LEU A 47 0.90 3.02 6.45
C LEU A 47 0.95 4.53 6.69
N SER A 48 0.71 4.95 7.92
CA SER A 48 0.67 6.37 8.32
C SER A 48 1.41 6.62 9.63
N TYR A 49 1.92 7.84 9.78
CA TYR A 49 2.55 8.27 11.03
C TYR A 49 1.53 8.68 12.12
N VAL A 50 0.27 8.83 11.77
CA VAL A 50 -0.77 9.30 12.69
C VAL A 50 -2.00 8.40 12.64
N ASP A 51 -2.71 8.33 13.76
CA ASP A 51 -4.02 7.67 13.89
C ASP A 51 -5.14 8.62 13.41
N ASP A 52 -5.04 9.06 12.16
CA ASP A 52 -6.02 9.90 11.48
C ASP A 52 -5.90 9.75 9.96
N THR A 53 -7.02 9.91 9.24
CA THR A 53 -7.07 9.84 7.77
C THR A 53 -6.51 11.11 7.13
N ASP A 54 -5.24 11.39 7.34
CA ASP A 54 -4.53 12.53 6.71
C ASP A 54 -3.51 12.00 5.68
N PRO A 55 -3.76 12.09 4.37
CA PRO A 55 -2.83 11.62 3.34
C PRO A 55 -1.45 12.29 3.41
N SER A 56 -1.34 13.50 3.97
CA SER A 56 -0.06 14.17 4.15
C SER A 56 0.87 13.45 5.13
N LYS A 57 0.30 12.57 5.97
CA LYS A 57 0.96 11.80 7.01
C LYS A 57 1.23 10.35 6.64
N TYR A 58 0.88 9.92 5.42
CA TYR A 58 1.25 8.58 4.96
C TYR A 58 2.76 8.36 5.05
N PHE A 59 3.12 7.14 5.37
CA PHE A 59 4.51 6.72 5.46
C PHE A 59 5.21 6.89 4.11
N LYS A 60 6.28 7.67 4.08
CA LYS A 60 7.06 7.98 2.89
C LYS A 60 8.42 7.32 2.99
N VAL A 61 8.82 6.62 1.95
CA VAL A 61 10.13 6.00 1.83
C VAL A 61 10.90 6.57 0.65
N ASN A 62 12.19 6.77 0.83
CA ASN A 62 13.12 6.96 -0.28
C ASN A 62 13.73 5.59 -0.61
N LEU A 63 13.36 5.04 -1.75
CA LEU A 63 13.83 3.72 -2.18
C LEU A 63 15.15 3.79 -2.98
N LEU A 64 15.66 5.00 -3.26
CA LEU A 64 16.91 5.16 -3.97
C LEU A 64 18.06 4.76 -3.05
N ASP A 65 18.92 3.84 -3.52
CA ASP A 65 20.04 3.27 -2.76
C ASP A 65 19.66 2.62 -1.42
N GLY A 66 18.36 2.31 -1.26
CA GLY A 66 17.79 1.67 -0.08
C GLY A 66 17.37 0.23 -0.32
N SER A 67 16.92 -0.43 0.74
CA SER A 67 16.32 -1.76 0.69
C SER A 67 15.08 -1.84 1.55
N VAL A 68 14.15 -2.71 1.15
CA VAL A 68 12.99 -3.10 1.94
C VAL A 68 13.08 -4.60 2.19
N THR A 69 13.06 -5.00 3.44
CA THR A 69 13.11 -6.41 3.84
C THR A 69 11.86 -6.76 4.63
N PHE A 70 11.19 -7.82 4.24
CA PHE A 70 10.00 -8.31 4.94
C PHE A 70 9.83 -9.81 4.69
N ASP A 71 9.15 -10.48 5.61
CA ASP A 71 8.68 -11.84 5.44
C ASP A 71 7.19 -11.82 5.07
N VAL A 72 6.77 -12.73 4.21
CA VAL A 72 5.36 -12.85 3.81
C VAL A 72 4.88 -14.30 3.85
N ASP A 73 3.75 -14.54 4.48
CA ASP A 73 3.03 -15.80 4.44
C ASP A 73 1.92 -15.76 3.39
N LEU A 74 2.15 -16.40 2.27
CA LEU A 74 1.20 -16.53 1.15
C LEU A 74 0.48 -17.87 1.12
N SER A 75 0.57 -18.68 2.16
CA SER A 75 0.00 -20.04 2.19
C SER A 75 -1.51 -20.08 1.89
N LYS A 76 -2.23 -19.03 2.28
CA LYS A 76 -3.66 -18.85 2.04
C LYS A 76 -4.00 -18.06 0.77
N SER A 77 -3.02 -17.45 0.09
CA SER A 77 -3.21 -16.71 -1.15
C SER A 77 -3.15 -17.67 -2.34
N GLY A 78 -4.29 -18.26 -2.70
CA GLY A 78 -4.39 -19.29 -3.73
C GLY A 78 -4.30 -18.76 -5.16
N CYS A 79 -4.54 -19.67 -6.13
CA CYS A 79 -4.64 -19.32 -7.53
C CYS A 79 -5.78 -18.31 -7.76
N GLY A 80 -5.51 -17.25 -8.55
CA GLY A 80 -6.45 -16.16 -8.78
C GLY A 80 -6.48 -15.08 -7.70
N CYS A 81 -5.77 -15.27 -6.58
CA CYS A 81 -5.54 -14.22 -5.58
C CYS A 81 -4.25 -13.45 -5.91
N LEU A 82 -4.24 -12.18 -5.54
CA LEU A 82 -3.08 -11.30 -5.62
C LEU A 82 -2.88 -10.60 -4.27
N THR A 83 -1.70 -10.75 -3.70
CA THR A 83 -1.24 -9.99 -2.53
C THR A 83 -0.14 -9.06 -3.00
N SER A 84 -0.27 -7.76 -2.70
CA SER A 84 0.65 -6.74 -3.20
C SER A 84 1.23 -5.91 -2.05
N LEU A 85 2.51 -5.58 -2.16
CA LEU A 85 3.17 -4.50 -1.45
C LEU A 85 3.74 -3.54 -2.50
N TYR A 86 3.31 -2.30 -2.49
CA TYR A 86 3.67 -1.33 -3.51
C TYR A 86 3.81 0.08 -2.96
N ALA A 87 4.63 0.87 -3.61
CA ALA A 87 4.82 2.29 -3.34
C ALA A 87 4.15 3.11 -4.45
N VAL A 88 3.37 4.11 -4.07
CA VAL A 88 2.63 4.97 -4.99
C VAL A 88 2.88 6.43 -4.66
N LEU A 89 3.10 7.25 -5.67
CA LEU A 89 3.22 8.70 -5.52
C LEU A 89 1.82 9.33 -5.44
N MET A 90 1.15 9.15 -4.31
CA MET A 90 -0.19 9.66 -4.07
C MET A 90 -0.18 11.15 -3.69
N PRO A 91 -1.26 11.91 -4.00
CA PRO A 91 -1.43 13.27 -3.51
C PRO A 91 -1.43 13.35 -1.98
N ALA A 92 -0.85 14.42 -1.44
CA ALA A 92 -0.78 14.65 0.01
C ALA A 92 -2.03 15.34 0.59
N VAL A 93 -3.04 15.58 -0.23
CA VAL A 93 -4.26 16.30 0.16
C VAL A 93 -5.48 15.47 -0.22
N GLY A 94 -6.27 15.08 0.76
CA GLY A 94 -7.56 14.42 0.56
C GLY A 94 -8.64 15.39 0.11
N ASN A 95 -9.75 14.85 -0.38
CA ASN A 95 -10.98 15.59 -0.65
C ASN A 95 -12.18 14.89 0.01
N ASN A 96 -13.36 15.51 -0.08
CA ASN A 96 -14.56 14.97 0.57
C ASN A 96 -15.05 13.64 -0.06
N ASP A 97 -14.75 13.42 -1.33
CA ASP A 97 -15.21 12.23 -2.08
C ASP A 97 -14.26 11.05 -1.89
N ASP A 98 -12.96 11.31 -1.74
CA ASP A 98 -11.94 10.31 -1.44
C ASP A 98 -10.93 10.86 -0.42
N PRO A 99 -11.16 10.63 0.88
CA PRO A 99 -10.26 11.08 1.93
C PRO A 99 -8.89 10.37 1.89
N PHE A 100 -8.79 9.21 1.26
CA PHE A 100 -7.54 8.45 1.12
C PHE A 100 -6.75 8.84 -0.14
N MET A 101 -7.38 9.53 -1.10
CA MET A 101 -6.77 9.96 -2.36
C MET A 101 -6.07 8.84 -3.13
N TYR A 102 -6.74 7.70 -3.23
CA TYR A 102 -6.17 6.56 -3.91
C TYR A 102 -5.99 6.81 -5.41
N CYS A 103 -4.82 6.46 -5.90
CA CYS A 103 -4.49 6.37 -7.31
C CYS A 103 -3.40 5.32 -7.50
N ASP A 104 -3.26 4.79 -8.69
CA ASP A 104 -2.25 3.79 -9.04
C ASP A 104 -1.84 3.86 -10.52
N GLY A 105 -0.85 3.06 -10.91
CA GLY A 105 -0.38 2.98 -12.28
C GLY A 105 -1.38 2.36 -13.25
N SER A 106 -2.40 1.66 -12.75
CA SER A 106 -3.45 1.03 -13.53
C SER A 106 -4.72 1.85 -13.65
N LYS A 107 -4.76 3.04 -13.03
CA LYS A 107 -5.94 3.92 -12.96
C LYS A 107 -7.17 3.29 -12.31
N VAL A 108 -6.99 2.42 -11.34
CA VAL A 108 -8.12 1.94 -10.54
C VAL A 108 -8.74 3.12 -9.80
N GLY A 109 -10.05 3.31 -9.95
CA GLY A 109 -10.73 4.51 -9.43
C GLY A 109 -10.63 5.75 -10.31
N GLY A 110 -10.01 5.66 -11.50
CA GLY A 110 -9.98 6.73 -12.52
C GLY A 110 -8.78 7.68 -12.43
N HIS A 111 -7.94 7.57 -11.42
CA HIS A 111 -6.78 8.42 -11.20
C HIS A 111 -5.47 7.66 -11.40
N PHE A 112 -4.56 8.26 -12.18
CA PHE A 112 -3.24 7.72 -12.42
C PHE A 112 -2.22 8.31 -11.43
N CYS A 113 -1.37 7.43 -10.88
CA CYS A 113 -0.17 7.81 -10.15
C CYS A 113 0.99 6.88 -10.49
N PRO A 114 2.24 7.37 -10.51
CA PRO A 114 3.41 6.51 -10.62
C PRO A 114 3.42 5.46 -9.50
N GLU A 115 3.71 4.21 -9.87
CA GLU A 115 3.65 3.06 -8.97
C GLU A 115 4.86 2.16 -9.16
N PHE A 116 5.37 1.65 -8.05
CA PHE A 116 6.36 0.60 -8.02
C PHE A 116 5.89 -0.55 -7.14
N ASP A 117 5.62 -1.69 -7.76
CA ASP A 117 5.29 -2.92 -7.06
C ASP A 117 6.55 -3.60 -6.54
N LEU A 118 6.80 -3.51 -5.24
CA LEU A 118 7.87 -4.29 -4.61
C LEU A 118 7.54 -5.78 -4.65
N MET A 119 6.28 -6.13 -4.46
CA MET A 119 5.77 -7.48 -4.53
C MET A 119 4.36 -7.49 -5.10
N GLN A 120 4.13 -8.38 -6.06
CA GLN A 120 2.81 -8.87 -6.45
C GLN A 120 2.89 -10.39 -6.50
N ALA A 121 2.20 -11.07 -5.58
CA ALA A 121 2.41 -12.50 -5.38
C ALA A 121 1.17 -13.26 -4.90
N ASN A 122 1.21 -14.56 -5.10
CA ASN A 122 0.41 -15.56 -4.42
C ASN A 122 1.29 -16.78 -4.10
N LYS A 123 0.75 -17.84 -3.53
CA LYS A 123 1.54 -19.03 -3.16
C LYS A 123 2.21 -19.75 -4.35
N HIS A 124 1.89 -19.40 -5.60
CA HIS A 124 2.40 -20.05 -6.80
C HIS A 124 3.34 -19.18 -7.63
N ALA A 125 3.23 -17.85 -7.52
CA ALA A 125 3.96 -16.92 -8.35
C ALA A 125 4.32 -15.65 -7.60
N PHE A 126 5.43 -15.04 -8.01
CA PHE A 126 5.93 -13.76 -7.51
C PHE A 126 6.41 -12.91 -8.69
N ARG A 127 6.14 -11.63 -8.63
CA ARG A 127 6.77 -10.64 -9.49
C ARG A 127 7.01 -9.32 -8.75
N SER A 128 7.98 -8.54 -9.22
CA SER A 128 8.13 -7.12 -8.93
C SER A 128 7.99 -6.35 -10.25
N ASN A 129 7.43 -5.15 -10.21
CA ASN A 129 7.09 -4.40 -11.41
C ASN A 129 7.17 -2.89 -11.19
N ALA A 130 7.85 -2.18 -12.09
CA ALA A 130 7.79 -0.72 -12.16
C ALA A 130 6.78 -0.31 -13.24
N HIS A 131 5.76 0.43 -12.86
CA HIS A 131 4.85 1.03 -13.81
C HIS A 131 5.48 2.26 -14.47
N SER A 132 5.04 2.59 -15.68
CA SER A 132 5.49 3.80 -16.35
C SER A 132 5.20 5.06 -15.51
N CYS A 133 6.08 6.04 -15.57
CA CYS A 133 5.86 7.34 -14.94
C CYS A 133 4.74 8.15 -15.60
N ASN A 134 4.32 7.75 -16.80
CA ASN A 134 3.23 8.39 -17.54
C ASN A 134 2.03 7.44 -17.60
N ALA A 135 0.83 8.01 -17.58
CA ALA A 135 -0.38 7.23 -17.83
C ALA A 135 -0.33 6.60 -19.22
N ALA A 136 -0.83 5.37 -19.34
CA ALA A 136 -1.02 4.75 -20.63
C ALA A 136 -1.87 5.64 -21.56
N ASN A 137 -1.55 5.68 -22.84
CA ASN A 137 -2.37 6.35 -23.83
C ASN A 137 -3.76 5.66 -23.96
N PRO A 138 -4.74 6.24 -24.69
CA PRO A 138 -6.07 5.65 -24.84
C PRO A 138 -6.09 4.23 -25.43
N ALA A 139 -5.02 3.82 -26.12
CA ALA A 139 -4.85 2.46 -26.63
C ALA A 139 -4.25 1.48 -25.61
N GLY A 140 -4.05 1.92 -24.36
CA GLY A 140 -3.46 1.12 -23.28
C GLY A 140 -1.94 0.90 -23.41
N ARG A 141 -1.26 1.72 -24.20
CA ARG A 141 0.20 1.64 -24.37
C ARG A 141 0.91 2.73 -23.58
N PHE A 142 2.03 2.38 -22.98
CA PHE A 142 2.97 3.32 -22.36
C PHE A 142 4.00 3.74 -23.39
N GLU A 143 4.35 5.01 -23.37
CA GLU A 143 5.39 5.60 -24.25
C GLU A 143 6.65 5.90 -23.45
#